data_09aad52c11cd9e43ba325b89dc448e60
#
_entry.id   09aad52c11cd9e43ba325b89dc448e60
#
_cell.length_a   1.000
_cell.length_b   1.000
_cell.length_c   1.000
_cell.angle_alpha   90.00
_cell.angle_beta   90.00
_cell.angle_gamma   90.00
#
_symmetry.space_group_name_H-M   'P 1'
#
loop_
_entity.id
_entity.type
_entity.pdbx_description
1 polymer ?
#
loop_
_entity_poly.entity_id
_entity_poly.type
_entity_poly.pdbx_seq_one_letter_code
_entity_poly.pdbx_strand_id
1 'polypeptide(L)'
;MNIDLMKLTVDYGILGILIFMGFVSLFFYIERLFFYKNLDEQSYSKKDLLEIELTNNTSIIASIASNSVYIGLLGTVMGILITFYEMGQTGQIDVKIIMTSLAFALKATALGLVVAIPAMMFYNHLVRKIEVKLALWQIHNS
;
A
#
# COMPACT_ATOMS: atom_id res chain seq x y z
N MET A 1 -8.66 -24.42 -18.24
CA MET A 1 -7.59 -23.57 -17.72
C MET A 1 -6.74 -24.39 -16.75
N ASN A 2 -5.42 -24.27 -16.86
CA ASN A 2 -4.50 -25.01 -15.99
C ASN A 2 -4.50 -24.40 -14.58
N ILE A 3 -4.79 -25.22 -13.57
CA ILE A 3 -4.86 -24.77 -12.16
C ILE A 3 -3.49 -24.27 -11.69
N ASP A 4 -2.41 -24.94 -12.11
CA ASP A 4 -1.05 -24.50 -11.75
C ASP A 4 -0.74 -23.12 -12.32
N LEU A 5 -1.18 -22.84 -13.54
CA LEU A 5 -1.03 -21.53 -14.16
C LEU A 5 -1.84 -20.47 -13.41
N MET A 6 -3.05 -20.80 -12.98
CA MET A 6 -3.88 -19.91 -12.18
C MET A 6 -3.20 -19.56 -10.85
N LYS A 7 -2.66 -20.55 -10.14
CA LYS A 7 -1.94 -20.35 -8.89
C LYS A 7 -0.75 -19.41 -9.09
N LEU A 8 0.07 -19.67 -10.10
CA LEU A 8 1.24 -18.84 -10.40
C LEU A 8 0.83 -17.41 -10.74
N THR A 9 -0.20 -17.24 -11.57
CA THR A 9 -0.68 -15.91 -11.98
C THR A 9 -1.18 -15.12 -10.77
N VAL A 10 -1.96 -15.74 -9.90
CA VAL A 10 -2.49 -15.07 -8.71
C VAL A 10 -1.34 -14.72 -7.76
N ASP A 11 -0.47 -15.68 -7.44
CA ASP A 11 0.60 -15.45 -6.47
C ASP A 11 1.57 -14.37 -6.95
N TYR A 12 2.12 -14.51 -8.15
CA TYR A 12 3.09 -13.53 -8.67
C TYR A 12 2.42 -12.19 -9.00
N GLY A 13 1.17 -12.21 -9.46
CA GLY A 13 0.43 -10.99 -9.72
C GLY A 13 0.20 -10.17 -8.45
N ILE A 14 -0.29 -10.79 -7.40
CA ILE A 14 -0.55 -10.13 -6.11
C ILE A 14 0.76 -9.64 -5.48
N LEU A 15 1.78 -10.51 -5.42
CA LEU A 15 3.08 -10.14 -4.85
C LEU A 15 3.72 -9.00 -5.64
N GLY A 16 3.65 -9.06 -6.97
CA GLY A 16 4.20 -8.02 -7.84
C GLY A 16 3.51 -6.67 -7.65
N ILE A 17 2.17 -6.66 -7.56
CA ILE A 17 1.40 -5.45 -7.31
C ILE A 17 1.79 -4.84 -5.95
N LEU A 18 1.87 -5.66 -4.90
CA LEU A 18 2.20 -5.19 -3.56
C LEU A 18 3.62 -4.61 -3.50
N ILE A 19 4.59 -5.27 -4.13
CA ILE A 19 5.97 -4.77 -4.19
C ILE A 19 6.01 -3.42 -4.93
N PHE A 20 5.31 -3.33 -6.06
CA PHE A 20 5.21 -2.09 -6.83
C PHE A 20 4.60 -0.96 -5.99
N MET A 21 3.51 -1.24 -5.28
CA MET A 21 2.86 -0.27 -4.39
C MET A 21 3.82 0.19 -3.29
N GLY A 22 4.60 -0.72 -2.73
CA GLY A 22 5.60 -0.38 -1.72
C GLY A 22 6.65 0.59 -2.25
N PHE A 23 7.18 0.32 -3.44
CA PHE A 23 8.16 1.22 -4.07
C PHE A 23 7.56 2.58 -4.42
N VAL A 24 6.32 2.59 -4.92
CA VAL A 24 5.62 3.85 -5.25
C VAL A 24 5.44 4.71 -3.99
N SER A 25 5.01 4.11 -2.87
CA SER A 25 4.82 4.85 -1.63
C SER A 25 6.14 5.42 -1.11
N LEU A 26 7.21 4.65 -1.18
CA LEU A 26 8.54 5.10 -0.78
C LEU A 26 9.04 6.23 -1.68
N PHE A 27 8.84 6.10 -3.00
CA PHE A 27 9.23 7.12 -3.97
C PHE A 27 8.56 8.46 -3.68
N PHE A 28 7.22 8.45 -3.50
CA PHE A 28 6.50 9.70 -3.23
C PHE A 28 6.80 10.26 -1.85
N TYR A 29 7.06 9.39 -0.87
CA TYR A 29 7.49 9.85 0.46
C TYR A 29 8.81 10.62 0.38
N ILE A 30 9.80 10.07 -0.30
CA ILE A 30 11.10 10.71 -0.47
C ILE A 30 10.94 12.01 -1.28
N GLU A 31 10.15 11.98 -2.36
CA GLU A 31 9.88 13.16 -3.19
C GLU A 31 9.28 14.29 -2.34
N ARG A 32 8.29 13.96 -1.49
CA ARG A 32 7.66 14.96 -0.62
C ARG A 32 8.63 15.51 0.42
N LEU A 33 9.50 14.68 0.99
CA LEU A 33 10.49 15.15 1.94
C LEU A 33 11.45 16.16 1.31
N PHE A 34 11.92 15.89 0.09
CA PHE A 34 12.78 16.84 -0.63
C PHE A 34 12.03 18.12 -0.98
N PHE A 35 10.77 17.99 -1.43
CA PHE A 35 9.94 19.14 -1.73
C PHE A 35 9.75 20.04 -0.50
N TYR A 36 9.44 19.45 0.65
CA TYR A 36 9.22 20.23 1.89
C TYR A 36 10.49 20.87 2.39
N LYS A 37 11.64 20.23 2.22
CA LYS A 37 12.93 20.77 2.63
C LYS A 37 13.27 22.04 1.85
N ASN A 38 12.93 22.09 0.58
CA ASN A 38 13.27 23.21 -0.31
C ASN A 38 12.15 24.24 -0.42
N LEU A 39 11.03 24.02 0.24
CA LEU A 39 9.85 24.89 0.16
C LEU A 39 10.01 26.09 1.09
N ASP A 40 9.72 27.28 0.54
CA ASP A 40 9.58 28.49 1.32
C ASP A 40 8.08 28.80 1.46
N GLU A 41 7.51 28.54 2.63
CA GLU A 41 6.10 28.78 2.89
C GLU A 41 5.70 30.25 2.79
N GLN A 42 6.66 31.16 2.96
CA GLN A 42 6.38 32.60 2.88
C GLN A 42 6.22 33.11 1.44
N SER A 43 6.62 32.30 0.45
CA SER A 43 6.43 32.65 -0.97
C SER A 43 4.97 32.56 -1.42
N TYR A 44 4.11 31.93 -0.63
CA TYR A 44 2.70 31.72 -0.96
C TYR A 44 1.85 32.87 -0.42
N SER A 45 0.97 33.40 -1.27
CA SER A 45 0.11 34.54 -0.91
C SER A 45 -1.13 34.11 -0.12
N LYS A 46 -1.56 32.84 -0.28
CA LYS A 46 -2.74 32.30 0.37
C LYS A 46 -2.44 30.96 1.00
N LYS A 47 -3.03 30.70 2.17
CA LYS A 47 -2.89 29.42 2.88
C LYS A 47 -3.38 28.25 2.04
N ASP A 48 -4.48 28.44 1.32
CA ASP A 48 -5.07 27.38 0.50
C ASP A 48 -4.15 26.94 -0.65
N LEU A 49 -3.44 27.89 -1.25
CA LEU A 49 -2.48 27.58 -2.30
C LEU A 49 -1.31 26.75 -1.75
N LEU A 50 -0.83 27.13 -0.57
CA LEU A 50 0.23 26.39 0.11
C LEU A 50 -0.22 24.97 0.46
N GLU A 51 -1.45 24.84 0.97
CA GLU A 51 -2.01 23.53 1.33
C GLU A 51 -2.12 22.60 0.10
N ILE A 52 -2.58 23.13 -1.02
CA ILE A 52 -2.69 22.35 -2.27
C ILE A 52 -1.33 21.80 -2.68
N GLU A 53 -0.30 22.64 -2.63
CA GLU A 53 1.06 22.20 -2.99
C GLU A 53 1.63 21.19 -1.99
N LEU A 54 1.41 21.40 -0.70
CA LEU A 54 1.92 20.50 0.34
C LEU A 54 1.26 19.13 0.28
N THR A 55 -0.04 19.07 -0.01
CA THR A 55 -0.80 17.81 -0.02
C THR A 55 -0.69 17.06 -1.34
N ASN A 56 -0.05 17.64 -2.36
CA ASN A 56 0.11 16.98 -3.66
C ASN A 56 0.79 15.62 -3.48
N ASN A 57 0.24 14.59 -4.13
CA ASN A 57 0.72 13.20 -4.11
C ASN A 57 0.61 12.47 -2.77
N THR A 58 0.18 13.13 -1.68
CA THR A 58 0.00 12.44 -0.39
C THR A 58 -1.17 11.47 -0.42
N SER A 59 -2.19 11.73 -1.24
CA SER A 59 -3.34 10.83 -1.39
C SER A 59 -2.93 9.48 -1.99
N ILE A 60 -1.90 9.44 -2.83
CA ILE A 60 -1.38 8.19 -3.39
C ILE A 60 -0.81 7.31 -2.26
N ILE A 61 -0.02 7.90 -1.36
CA ILE A 61 0.54 7.18 -0.22
C ILE A 61 -0.57 6.68 0.70
N ALA A 62 -1.57 7.52 0.97
CA ALA A 62 -2.73 7.15 1.80
C ALA A 62 -3.51 5.99 1.16
N SER A 63 -3.71 6.02 -0.16
CA SER A 63 -4.39 4.95 -0.90
C SER A 63 -3.61 3.63 -0.81
N ILE A 64 -2.29 3.69 -0.94
CA ILE A 64 -1.45 2.50 -0.81
C ILE A 64 -1.53 1.95 0.61
N ALA A 65 -1.47 2.82 1.62
CA ALA A 65 -1.56 2.42 3.02
C ALA A 65 -2.87 1.70 3.33
N SER A 66 -4.00 2.16 2.77
CA SER A 66 -5.30 1.56 3.03
C SER A 66 -5.60 0.35 2.15
N ASN A 67 -5.15 0.34 0.88
CA ASN A 67 -5.55 -0.68 -0.09
C ASN A 67 -4.60 -1.86 -0.17
N SER A 68 -3.35 -1.73 0.25
CA SER A 68 -2.40 -2.85 0.20
C SER A 68 -2.83 -4.02 1.07
N VAL A 69 -3.49 -3.75 2.21
CA VAL A 69 -4.07 -4.79 3.07
C VAL A 69 -5.15 -5.55 2.31
N TYR A 70 -6.03 -4.85 1.60
CA TYR A 70 -7.12 -5.46 0.84
C TYR A 70 -6.58 -6.30 -0.33
N ILE A 71 -5.54 -5.85 -0.99
CA ILE A 71 -4.91 -6.62 -2.07
C ILE A 71 -4.26 -7.89 -1.52
N GLY A 72 -3.60 -7.79 -0.37
CA GLY A 72 -3.07 -8.97 0.32
C GLY A 72 -4.16 -9.94 0.72
N LEU A 73 -5.26 -9.43 1.26
CA LEU A 73 -6.43 -10.24 1.62
C LEU A 73 -7.04 -10.92 0.38
N LEU A 74 -7.11 -10.19 -0.74
CA LEU A 74 -7.59 -10.76 -2.01
C LEU A 74 -6.74 -11.96 -2.40
N GLY A 75 -5.41 -11.86 -2.27
CA GLY A 75 -4.51 -12.98 -2.54
C GLY A 75 -4.80 -14.19 -1.68
N THR A 76 -5.09 -13.98 -0.39
CA THR A 76 -5.46 -15.05 0.54
C THR A 76 -6.77 -15.72 0.10
N VAL A 77 -7.80 -14.93 -0.21
CA VAL A 77 -9.09 -15.45 -0.63
C VAL A 77 -8.96 -16.25 -1.92
N MET A 78 -8.23 -15.73 -2.90
CA MET A 78 -8.02 -16.42 -4.18
C MET A 78 -7.24 -17.71 -4.00
N GLY A 79 -6.23 -17.71 -3.14
CA GLY A 79 -5.44 -18.91 -2.87
C GLY A 79 -6.27 -20.03 -2.25
N ILE A 80 -7.10 -19.69 -1.28
CA ILE A 80 -8.01 -20.65 -0.63
C ILE A 80 -9.03 -21.18 -1.63
N LEU A 81 -9.61 -20.29 -2.42
CA LEU A 81 -10.61 -20.64 -3.42
C LEU A 81 -10.06 -21.64 -4.45
N ILE A 82 -8.87 -21.40 -4.96
CA ILE A 82 -8.21 -22.29 -5.93
C ILE A 82 -7.94 -23.64 -5.29
N THR A 83 -7.48 -23.67 -4.04
CA THR A 83 -7.17 -24.91 -3.32
C THR A 83 -8.43 -25.78 -3.17
N PHE A 84 -9.53 -25.20 -2.73
CA PHE A 84 -10.76 -25.95 -2.56
C PHE A 84 -11.39 -26.37 -3.88
N TYR A 85 -11.27 -25.55 -4.92
CA TYR A 85 -11.71 -25.92 -6.25
C TYR A 85 -10.93 -27.15 -6.76
N GLU A 86 -9.61 -27.15 -6.62
CA GLU A 86 -8.77 -28.27 -7.04
C GLU A 86 -9.13 -29.55 -6.29
N MET A 87 -9.34 -29.48 -4.98
CA MET A 87 -9.73 -30.64 -4.18
C MET A 87 -11.11 -31.18 -4.60
N GLY A 88 -12.03 -30.29 -4.94
CA GLY A 88 -13.32 -30.69 -5.45
C GLY A 88 -13.24 -31.45 -6.77
N GLN A 89 -12.31 -31.06 -7.62
CA GLN A 89 -12.07 -31.72 -8.91
C GLN A 89 -11.44 -33.10 -8.76
N THR A 90 -10.48 -33.24 -7.84
CA THR A 90 -9.79 -34.52 -7.63
C THR A 90 -10.57 -35.48 -6.73
N GLY A 91 -11.52 -34.98 -5.94
CA GLY A 91 -12.27 -35.78 -4.97
C GLY A 91 -11.43 -36.25 -3.77
N GLN A 92 -10.18 -35.80 -3.67
CA GLN A 92 -9.27 -36.19 -2.57
C GLN A 92 -9.07 -35.04 -1.64
N ILE A 93 -9.15 -35.33 -0.33
CA ILE A 93 -8.87 -34.38 0.73
C ILE A 93 -7.52 -34.75 1.34
N ASP A 94 -6.51 -33.91 1.16
CA ASP A 94 -5.18 -34.11 1.72
C ASP A 94 -4.85 -32.94 2.63
N VAL A 95 -4.75 -33.24 3.93
CA VAL A 95 -4.51 -32.21 4.96
C VAL A 95 -3.17 -31.50 4.74
N LYS A 96 -2.14 -32.23 4.28
CA LYS A 96 -0.83 -31.64 3.99
C LYS A 96 -0.92 -30.58 2.87
N ILE A 97 -1.66 -30.87 1.81
CA ILE A 97 -1.86 -29.95 0.69
C ILE A 97 -2.63 -28.73 1.19
N ILE A 98 -3.69 -28.93 1.98
CA ILE A 98 -4.46 -27.82 2.56
C ILE A 98 -3.57 -26.90 3.39
N MET A 99 -2.80 -27.45 4.31
CA MET A 99 -1.94 -26.68 5.19
C MET A 99 -0.88 -25.89 4.41
N THR A 100 -0.26 -26.50 3.44
CA THR A 100 0.73 -25.85 2.59
C THR A 100 0.11 -24.71 1.79
N SER A 101 -1.05 -24.95 1.19
CA SER A 101 -1.75 -23.95 0.38
C SER A 101 -2.22 -22.77 1.22
N LEU A 102 -2.72 -23.03 2.44
CA LEU A 102 -3.10 -21.96 3.37
C LEU A 102 -1.90 -21.12 3.78
N ALA A 103 -0.75 -21.75 4.02
CA ALA A 103 0.47 -21.03 4.37
C ALA A 103 0.89 -20.09 3.24
N PHE A 104 0.83 -20.54 1.98
CA PHE A 104 1.12 -19.69 0.83
C PHE A 104 0.12 -18.55 0.67
N ALA A 105 -1.17 -18.84 0.88
CA ALA A 105 -2.21 -17.82 0.80
C ALA A 105 -2.01 -16.71 1.84
N LEU A 106 -1.70 -17.11 3.09
CA LEU A 106 -1.47 -16.16 4.18
C LEU A 106 -0.25 -15.26 3.93
N LYS A 107 0.71 -15.72 3.14
CA LYS A 107 1.89 -14.94 2.76
C LYS A 107 1.50 -13.66 2.03
N ALA A 108 0.47 -13.68 1.21
CA ALA A 108 -0.01 -12.49 0.50
C ALA A 108 -0.54 -11.45 1.49
N THR A 109 -1.31 -11.87 2.50
CA THR A 109 -1.79 -10.95 3.54
C THR A 109 -0.61 -10.37 4.34
N ALA A 110 0.37 -11.19 4.70
CA ALA A 110 1.55 -10.73 5.42
C ALA A 110 2.30 -9.66 4.62
N LEU A 111 2.48 -9.87 3.31
CA LEU A 111 3.15 -8.89 2.46
C LEU A 111 2.32 -7.60 2.34
N GLY A 112 0.99 -7.71 2.25
CA GLY A 112 0.11 -6.55 2.26
C GLY A 112 0.31 -5.68 3.49
N LEU A 113 0.46 -6.30 4.65
CA LEU A 113 0.74 -5.59 5.91
C LEU A 113 2.14 -4.98 5.92
N VAL A 114 3.13 -5.67 5.40
CA VAL A 114 4.51 -5.17 5.29
C VAL A 114 4.57 -3.91 4.42
N VAL A 115 3.72 -3.81 3.41
CA VAL A 115 3.61 -2.61 2.58
C VAL A 115 2.76 -1.53 3.28
N ALA A 116 1.65 -1.92 3.88
CA ALA A 116 0.69 -0.98 4.48
C ALA A 116 1.25 -0.23 5.69
N ILE A 117 1.98 -0.92 6.56
CA ILE A 117 2.45 -0.33 7.81
C ILE A 117 3.45 0.80 7.55
N PRO A 118 4.53 0.60 6.76
CA PRO A 118 5.41 1.72 6.43
C PRO A 118 4.71 2.85 5.67
N ALA A 119 3.81 2.52 4.73
CA ALA A 119 3.08 3.55 3.98
C ALA A 119 2.23 4.43 4.90
N MET A 120 1.58 3.83 5.89
CA MET A 120 0.82 4.58 6.89
C MET A 120 1.72 5.49 7.73
N MET A 121 2.89 4.98 8.12
CA MET A 121 3.87 5.78 8.86
C MET A 121 4.37 6.95 8.01
N PHE A 122 4.65 6.72 6.73
CA PHE A 122 5.07 7.78 5.81
C PHE A 122 3.98 8.85 5.69
N TYR A 123 2.74 8.43 5.50
CA TYR A 123 1.62 9.35 5.37
C TYR A 123 1.44 10.20 6.64
N ASN A 124 1.47 9.57 7.80
CA ASN A 124 1.30 10.28 9.07
C ASN A 124 2.42 11.30 9.30
N HIS A 125 3.65 10.94 8.94
CA HIS A 125 4.80 11.84 9.04
C HIS A 125 4.64 13.05 8.12
N LEU A 126 4.19 12.83 6.89
CA LEU A 126 3.94 13.92 5.94
C LEU A 126 2.81 14.83 6.39
N VAL A 127 1.72 14.27 6.91
CA VAL A 127 0.60 15.05 7.44
C VAL A 127 1.07 15.97 8.55
N ARG A 128 1.90 15.47 9.46
CA ARG A 128 2.44 16.29 10.54
C ARG A 128 3.30 17.44 10.00
N LYS A 129 4.15 17.17 9.03
CA LYS A 129 4.96 18.21 8.40
C LYS A 129 4.10 19.27 7.71
N ILE A 130 3.04 18.86 7.04
CA ILE A 130 2.10 19.77 6.39
C ILE A 130 1.44 20.67 7.43
N GLU A 131 0.94 20.10 8.51
CA GLU A 131 0.30 20.85 9.59
C GLU A 131 1.23 21.92 10.19
N VAL A 132 2.49 21.55 10.41
CA VAL A 132 3.49 22.47 10.96
C VAL A 132 3.76 23.62 9.99
N LYS A 133 3.92 23.33 8.70
CA LYS A 133 4.18 24.36 7.69
C LYS A 133 3.00 25.33 7.54
N LEU A 134 1.77 24.80 7.57
CA LEU A 134 0.58 25.64 7.50
C LEU A 134 0.46 26.53 8.76
N ALA A 135 0.77 25.99 9.93
CA ALA A 135 0.75 26.74 11.17
C ALA A 135 1.80 27.86 11.16
N LEU A 136 3.00 27.58 10.68
CA LEU A 136 4.07 28.58 10.55
C LEU A 136 3.68 29.69 9.58
N TRP A 137 3.05 29.34 8.46
CA TRP A 137 2.56 30.31 7.50
C TRP A 137 1.54 31.25 8.17
N GLN A 138 0.60 30.69 8.92
CA GLN A 138 -0.44 31.46 9.59
C GLN A 138 0.14 32.39 10.66
N ILE A 139 1.12 31.93 11.42
CA ILE A 139 1.79 32.74 12.45
C ILE A 139 2.47 33.96 11.80
N HIS A 140 3.16 33.75 10.66
CA HIS A 140 3.86 34.84 9.98
C HIS A 140 2.92 35.82 9.26
N ASN A 141 1.71 35.39 8.92
CA ASN A 141 0.75 36.20 8.15
C ASN A 141 -0.46 36.65 8.97
N SER A 142 -0.39 36.51 10.28
CA SER A 142 -1.46 36.98 11.18
C SER A 142 -1.18 38.37 11.71
#